data_3a5957f2c4d6560d2c87ae605f635a47
#
_entry.id   3a5957f2c4d6560d2c87ae605f635a47
#
_cell.length_a   1.000
_cell.length_b   1.000
_cell.length_c   1.000
_cell.angle_alpha   90.00
_cell.angle_beta   90.00
_cell.angle_gamma   90.00
#
_symmetry.space_group_name_H-M   'P 1'
#
loop_
_entity.id
_entity.type
_entity.pdbx_description
1 polymer ?
#
loop_
_entity_poly.entity_id
_entity_poly.type
_entity_poly.pdbx_seq_one_letter_code
_entity_poly.pdbx_strand_id
1 'polypeptide(L)'
;MNYVALRMLFGDRAKYLMLLCGLTFAVMLIVQQGSIFWGLMIWSQSSISNLNVPIWVTDPGIAQVDEVKPIADTTVDRVRSIPGVEWAVPLYKGLLRARLANGEYHQITLTGLDAATLIGRPAEVLEGRFEDLRQPDAVALDQWAVERMGGPTVITVGTVFELNDKLARVVAIAKTQKTFTNIPVVYTTYERALRYVPRERRTLSYVLAKAKDSAPVDEVIQRIRDHTGLGAFTADAFGWKTIGWVLKNTGIGINFGTTILLGF
;
A
#
# COMPACT_ATOMS: atom_id res chain seq x y z
N MET A 1 0.13 -55.05 -15.75
CA MET A 1 -0.25 -53.91 -16.62
C MET A 1 0.76 -52.77 -16.58
N ASN A 2 1.27 -52.37 -15.41
CA ASN A 2 2.18 -51.20 -15.26
C ASN A 2 3.52 -51.37 -15.99
N TYR A 3 4.10 -52.60 -16.10
CA TYR A 3 5.36 -52.87 -16.80
C TYR A 3 5.26 -52.67 -18.32
N VAL A 4 4.14 -53.07 -18.93
CA VAL A 4 3.89 -52.89 -20.36
C VAL A 4 3.70 -51.43 -20.69
N ALA A 5 2.96 -50.69 -19.85
CA ALA A 5 2.75 -49.24 -19.98
C ALA A 5 4.09 -48.48 -19.88
N LEU A 6 4.94 -48.81 -18.91
CA LEU A 6 6.29 -48.24 -18.77
C LEU A 6 7.17 -48.53 -20.00
N ARG A 7 7.15 -49.74 -20.52
CA ARG A 7 7.95 -50.12 -21.70
C ARG A 7 7.47 -49.44 -22.99
N MET A 8 6.13 -49.21 -23.11
CA MET A 8 5.56 -48.40 -24.19
C MET A 8 5.95 -46.92 -24.09
N LEU A 9 5.97 -46.38 -22.88
CA LEU A 9 6.31 -44.99 -22.62
C LEU A 9 7.80 -44.69 -22.96
N PHE A 10 8.71 -45.57 -22.55
CA PHE A 10 10.16 -45.43 -22.82
C PHE A 10 10.60 -45.97 -24.19
N GLY A 11 9.74 -46.75 -24.86
CA GLY A 11 10.06 -47.34 -26.19
C GLY A 11 10.06 -46.33 -27.33
N ASP A 12 9.27 -45.26 -27.20
CA ASP A 12 9.23 -44.16 -28.19
C ASP A 12 9.77 -42.88 -27.55
N ARG A 13 11.07 -42.62 -27.74
CA ARG A 13 11.78 -41.49 -27.15
C ARG A 13 11.18 -40.14 -27.54
N ALA A 14 10.63 -40.02 -28.74
CA ALA A 14 10.03 -38.79 -29.23
C ALA A 14 8.74 -38.46 -28.46
N LYS A 15 7.86 -39.45 -28.29
CA LYS A 15 6.63 -39.29 -27.50
C LYS A 15 6.93 -39.03 -26.02
N TYR A 16 7.91 -39.71 -25.44
CA TYR A 16 8.33 -39.49 -24.06
C TYR A 16 8.84 -38.05 -23.85
N LEU A 17 9.73 -37.58 -24.75
CA LEU A 17 10.22 -36.18 -24.69
C LEU A 17 9.11 -35.17 -24.88
N MET A 18 8.18 -35.40 -25.80
CA MET A 18 7.03 -34.50 -26.02
C MET A 18 6.14 -34.41 -24.75
N LEU A 19 5.85 -35.54 -24.11
CA LEU A 19 5.09 -35.59 -22.89
C LEU A 19 5.83 -34.92 -21.74
N LEU A 20 7.13 -35.15 -21.59
CA LEU A 20 7.97 -34.51 -20.60
C LEU A 20 8.00 -32.97 -20.78
N CYS A 21 8.21 -32.51 -22.01
CA CYS A 21 8.21 -31.10 -22.35
C CYS A 21 6.83 -30.45 -22.03
N GLY A 22 5.74 -31.11 -22.42
CA GLY A 22 4.40 -30.63 -22.15
C GLY A 22 4.11 -30.51 -20.65
N LEU A 23 4.46 -31.56 -19.88
CA LEU A 23 4.28 -31.55 -18.43
C LEU A 23 5.15 -30.49 -17.75
N THR A 24 6.41 -30.38 -18.14
CA THR A 24 7.34 -29.36 -17.61
C THR A 24 6.82 -27.96 -17.90
N PHE A 25 6.33 -27.72 -19.12
CA PHE A 25 5.78 -26.42 -19.50
C PHE A 25 4.51 -26.09 -18.71
N ALA A 26 3.60 -27.04 -18.52
CA ALA A 26 2.41 -26.87 -17.74
C ALA A 26 2.74 -26.51 -16.26
N VAL A 27 3.64 -27.27 -15.64
CA VAL A 27 4.10 -27.00 -14.25
C VAL A 27 4.75 -25.63 -14.15
N MET A 28 5.62 -25.27 -15.11
CA MET A 28 6.27 -23.96 -15.15
C MET A 28 5.24 -22.83 -15.22
N LEU A 29 4.22 -22.95 -16.07
CA LEU A 29 3.15 -21.94 -16.18
C LEU A 29 2.34 -21.80 -14.87
N ILE A 30 1.99 -22.91 -14.24
CA ILE A 30 1.25 -22.90 -12.97
C ILE A 30 2.05 -22.21 -11.88
N VAL A 31 3.34 -22.57 -11.72
CA VAL A 31 4.23 -21.96 -10.72
C VAL A 31 4.43 -20.47 -10.99
N GLN A 32 4.69 -20.10 -12.25
CA GLN A 32 4.85 -18.70 -12.64
C GLN A 32 3.59 -17.89 -12.33
N GLN A 33 2.43 -18.39 -12.72
CA GLN A 33 1.16 -17.70 -12.51
C GLN A 33 0.82 -17.58 -11.02
N GLY A 34 1.07 -18.64 -10.25
CA GLY A 34 0.90 -18.63 -8.80
C GLY A 34 1.79 -17.59 -8.12
N SER A 35 3.04 -17.48 -8.54
CA SER A 35 3.99 -16.49 -8.00
C SER A 35 3.56 -15.05 -8.32
N ILE A 36 3.13 -14.80 -9.55
CA ILE A 36 2.61 -13.48 -9.96
C ILE A 36 1.36 -13.13 -9.14
N PHE A 37 0.41 -14.07 -9.04
CA PHE A 37 -0.81 -13.88 -8.26
C PHE A 37 -0.50 -13.53 -6.80
N TRP A 38 0.38 -14.29 -6.15
CA TRP A 38 0.78 -14.05 -4.77
C TRP A 38 1.46 -12.69 -4.59
N GLY A 39 2.37 -12.33 -5.50
CA GLY A 39 3.02 -11.02 -5.51
C GLY A 39 2.01 -9.86 -5.63
N LEU A 40 1.03 -9.97 -6.52
CA LEU A 40 -0.03 -8.96 -6.68
C LEU A 40 -0.91 -8.84 -5.42
N MET A 41 -1.20 -9.95 -4.72
CA MET A 41 -1.95 -9.90 -3.46
C MET A 41 -1.17 -9.18 -2.36
N ILE A 42 0.14 -9.44 -2.23
CA ILE A 42 1.00 -8.71 -1.29
C ILE A 42 1.02 -7.22 -1.62
N TRP A 43 1.19 -6.86 -2.89
CA TRP A 43 1.26 -5.46 -3.31
C TRP A 43 -0.07 -4.72 -3.10
N SER A 44 -1.20 -5.41 -3.23
CA SER A 44 -2.53 -4.78 -3.06
C SER A 44 -2.76 -4.26 -1.64
N GLN A 45 -2.14 -4.86 -0.63
CA GLN A 45 -2.22 -4.42 0.77
C GLN A 45 -0.98 -3.64 1.26
N SER A 46 0.01 -3.42 0.40
CA SER A 46 1.29 -2.80 0.79
C SER A 46 1.14 -1.39 1.38
N SER A 47 0.14 -0.63 0.95
CA SER A 47 -0.18 0.67 1.55
C SER A 47 -0.50 0.56 3.05
N ILE A 48 -1.06 -0.56 3.50
CA ILE A 48 -1.34 -0.84 4.92
C ILE A 48 -0.06 -1.31 5.61
N SER A 49 0.65 -2.27 5.01
CA SER A 49 1.86 -2.85 5.58
C SER A 49 3.00 -1.83 5.74
N ASN A 50 3.14 -0.91 4.78
CA ASN A 50 4.16 0.13 4.82
C ASN A 50 3.98 1.11 5.98
N LEU A 51 2.74 1.36 6.42
CA LEU A 51 2.44 2.24 7.54
C LEU A 51 2.48 1.51 8.89
N ASN A 52 2.36 0.19 8.90
CA ASN A 52 2.49 -0.69 10.06
C ASN A 52 1.70 -0.23 11.30
N VAL A 53 0.42 0.07 11.12
CA VAL A 53 -0.48 0.56 12.17
C VAL A 53 -1.60 -0.44 12.43
N PRO A 54 -1.93 -0.78 13.68
CA PRO A 54 -2.81 -1.90 14.00
C PRO A 54 -4.29 -1.66 13.67
N ILE A 55 -4.81 -0.43 13.82
CA ILE A 55 -6.23 -0.10 13.61
C ILE A 55 -6.38 1.04 12.62
N TRP A 56 -7.27 0.86 11.65
CA TRP A 56 -7.64 1.81 10.62
C TRP A 56 -9.11 2.20 10.76
N VAL A 57 -9.38 3.49 10.94
CA VAL A 57 -10.74 4.04 10.95
C VAL A 57 -10.97 4.82 9.66
N THR A 58 -12.06 4.50 8.99
CA THR A 58 -12.32 4.88 7.60
C THR A 58 -13.78 5.28 7.43
N ASP A 59 -14.12 5.85 6.27
CA ASP A 59 -15.52 5.91 5.83
C ASP A 59 -16.13 4.49 5.81
N PRO A 60 -17.40 4.30 6.24
CA PRO A 60 -18.01 2.97 6.29
C PRO A 60 -18.19 2.32 4.91
N GLY A 61 -18.30 3.11 3.86
CA GLY A 61 -18.43 2.64 2.48
C GLY A 61 -17.12 2.44 1.74
N ILE A 62 -15.95 2.47 2.42
CA ILE A 62 -14.67 2.25 1.77
C ILE A 62 -14.56 0.83 1.25
N ALA A 63 -14.09 0.65 0.03
CA ALA A 63 -13.93 -0.66 -0.57
C ALA A 63 -12.50 -1.22 -0.44
N GLN A 64 -11.49 -0.36 -0.55
CA GLN A 64 -10.08 -0.75 -0.53
C GLN A 64 -9.19 0.44 -0.08
N VAL A 65 -7.93 0.17 0.30
CA VAL A 65 -7.04 1.16 0.95
C VAL A 65 -6.60 2.32 0.06
N ASP A 66 -6.63 2.17 -1.26
CA ASP A 66 -6.25 3.25 -2.19
C ASP A 66 -7.46 4.07 -2.64
N GLU A 67 -8.68 3.66 -2.28
CA GLU A 67 -9.89 4.47 -2.40
C GLU A 67 -9.96 5.42 -1.20
N VAL A 68 -9.76 6.71 -1.43
CA VAL A 68 -9.85 7.70 -0.36
C VAL A 68 -11.25 8.29 -0.31
N LYS A 69 -11.96 8.04 0.80
CA LYS A 69 -13.22 8.70 1.13
C LYS A 69 -13.01 9.65 2.31
N PRO A 70 -13.35 10.92 2.16
CA PRO A 70 -13.12 11.92 3.22
C PRO A 70 -14.00 11.65 4.45
N ILE A 71 -13.41 11.80 5.62
CA ILE A 71 -14.10 11.79 6.91
C ILE A 71 -13.90 13.12 7.62
N ALA A 72 -14.76 13.42 8.60
CA ALA A 72 -14.72 14.70 9.33
C ALA A 72 -13.45 14.81 10.19
N ASP A 73 -12.84 15.98 10.25
CA ASP A 73 -11.62 16.24 11.02
C ASP A 73 -11.81 15.97 12.52
N THR A 74 -13.02 16.22 13.05
CA THR A 74 -13.38 15.95 14.45
C THR A 74 -13.35 14.46 14.82
N THR A 75 -13.23 13.59 13.82
CA THR A 75 -13.20 12.13 14.01
C THR A 75 -12.00 11.69 14.83
N VAL A 76 -10.84 12.35 14.67
CA VAL A 76 -9.63 12.00 15.44
C VAL A 76 -9.90 12.08 16.94
N ASP A 77 -10.49 13.17 17.40
CA ASP A 77 -10.77 13.38 18.82
C ASP A 77 -11.90 12.47 19.32
N ARG A 78 -12.89 12.20 18.48
CA ARG A 78 -13.95 11.23 18.79
C ARG A 78 -13.36 9.82 18.98
N VAL A 79 -12.48 9.38 18.11
CA VAL A 79 -11.82 8.06 18.23
C VAL A 79 -10.90 8.04 19.46
N ARG A 80 -10.15 9.12 19.71
CA ARG A 80 -9.25 9.24 20.86
C ARG A 80 -9.99 9.16 22.20
N SER A 81 -11.22 9.64 22.26
CA SER A 81 -12.03 9.62 23.47
C SER A 81 -12.65 8.26 23.81
N ILE A 82 -12.57 7.28 22.92
CA ILE A 82 -13.19 5.96 23.12
C ILE A 82 -12.41 5.15 24.16
N PRO A 83 -13.10 4.57 25.16
CA PRO A 83 -12.44 3.71 26.16
C PRO A 83 -11.73 2.52 25.52
N GLY A 84 -10.46 2.34 25.87
CA GLY A 84 -9.60 1.27 25.34
C GLY A 84 -8.71 1.70 24.16
N VAL A 85 -8.90 2.90 23.61
CA VAL A 85 -7.96 3.49 22.64
C VAL A 85 -6.76 4.05 23.41
N GLU A 86 -5.56 3.68 22.97
CA GLU A 86 -4.29 4.21 23.50
C GLU A 86 -3.94 5.52 22.84
N TRP A 87 -3.97 5.56 21.51
CA TRP A 87 -3.76 6.75 20.71
C TRP A 87 -4.56 6.69 19.41
N ALA A 88 -4.85 7.85 18.88
CA ALA A 88 -5.41 8.02 17.54
C ALA A 88 -4.81 9.26 16.89
N VAL A 89 -4.38 9.14 15.62
CA VAL A 89 -3.72 10.19 14.85
C VAL A 89 -4.31 10.31 13.45
N PRO A 90 -4.29 11.51 12.85
CA PRO A 90 -4.79 11.72 11.50
C PRO A 90 -3.84 11.16 10.45
N LEU A 91 -4.38 10.69 9.35
CA LEU A 91 -3.65 10.35 8.14
C LEU A 91 -4.29 11.02 6.93
N TYR A 92 -3.51 11.78 6.20
CA TYR A 92 -3.87 12.25 4.87
C TYR A 92 -3.31 11.28 3.82
N LYS A 93 -4.12 10.93 2.82
CA LYS A 93 -3.68 10.21 1.63
C LYS A 93 -4.38 10.81 0.40
N GLY A 94 -3.62 11.11 -0.65
CA GLY A 94 -4.22 11.68 -1.86
C GLY A 94 -3.25 11.69 -3.04
N LEU A 95 -3.80 11.74 -4.25
CA LEU A 95 -3.01 11.83 -5.48
C LEU A 95 -2.70 13.29 -5.81
N LEU A 96 -1.43 13.57 -6.08
CA LEU A 96 -0.94 14.85 -6.54
C LEU A 96 -0.03 14.71 -7.76
N ARG A 97 0.34 15.86 -8.33
CA ARG A 97 1.40 15.96 -9.34
C ARG A 97 2.64 16.61 -8.73
N ALA A 98 3.77 15.95 -8.92
CA ALA A 98 5.09 16.49 -8.66
C ALA A 98 5.67 17.01 -9.99
N ARG A 99 6.32 18.17 -9.94
CA ARG A 99 7.07 18.76 -11.07
C ARG A 99 8.53 18.82 -10.70
N LEU A 100 9.37 18.15 -11.47
CA LEU A 100 10.81 18.16 -11.27
C LEU A 100 11.44 19.41 -11.88
N ALA A 101 12.70 19.70 -11.51
CA ALA A 101 13.45 20.84 -12.03
C ALA A 101 13.65 20.80 -13.56
N ASN A 102 13.66 19.60 -14.16
CA ASN A 102 13.70 19.42 -15.62
C ASN A 102 12.35 19.67 -16.32
N GLY A 103 11.29 20.00 -15.56
CA GLY A 103 9.95 20.25 -16.07
C GLY A 103 9.06 19.01 -16.21
N GLU A 104 9.57 17.82 -15.93
CA GLU A 104 8.78 16.59 -15.99
C GLU A 104 7.76 16.51 -14.85
N TYR A 105 6.58 15.97 -15.18
CA TYR A 105 5.49 15.77 -14.24
C TYR A 105 5.35 14.29 -13.90
N HIS A 106 5.29 14.00 -12.60
CA HIS A 106 5.02 12.67 -12.09
C HIS A 106 3.79 12.67 -11.19
N GLN A 107 2.91 11.68 -11.38
CA GLN A 107 1.84 11.44 -10.45
C GLN A 107 2.41 10.77 -9.20
N ILE A 108 2.06 11.30 -8.02
CA ILE A 108 2.51 10.78 -6.72
C ILE A 108 1.33 10.55 -5.78
N THR A 109 1.51 9.66 -4.84
CA THR A 109 0.63 9.53 -3.67
C THR A 109 1.24 10.32 -2.52
N LEU A 110 0.58 11.40 -2.11
CA LEU A 110 0.98 12.16 -0.93
C LEU A 110 0.40 11.51 0.32
N THR A 111 1.27 11.21 1.28
CA THR A 111 0.91 10.64 2.59
C THR A 111 1.31 11.63 3.68
N GLY A 112 0.33 12.18 4.38
CA GLY A 112 0.53 13.13 5.49
C GLY A 112 0.39 12.43 6.83
N LEU A 113 1.48 12.39 7.61
CA LEU A 113 1.59 11.76 8.92
C LEU A 113 1.42 12.80 10.04
N ASP A 114 0.97 12.37 11.20
CA ASP A 114 0.95 13.23 12.39
C ASP A 114 2.34 13.79 12.70
N ALA A 115 2.46 15.12 12.80
CA ALA A 115 3.76 15.79 12.95
C ALA A 115 4.45 15.49 14.31
N ALA A 116 3.65 15.27 15.36
CA ALA A 116 4.16 15.03 16.70
C ALA A 116 4.80 13.64 16.82
N THR A 117 4.13 12.62 16.32
CA THR A 117 4.50 11.22 16.53
C THR A 117 5.18 10.57 15.33
N LEU A 118 4.89 11.06 14.11
CA LEU A 118 5.27 10.42 12.83
C LEU A 118 4.84 8.94 12.78
N ILE A 119 3.75 8.58 13.46
CA ILE A 119 3.16 7.24 13.39
C ILE A 119 2.80 6.93 11.94
N GLY A 120 3.09 5.73 11.50
CA GLY A 120 2.93 5.29 10.09
C GLY A 120 4.15 5.57 9.21
N ARG A 121 5.26 6.05 9.77
CA ARG A 121 6.51 6.18 9.01
C ARG A 121 7.05 4.79 8.60
N PRO A 122 7.71 4.68 7.44
CA PRO A 122 8.41 3.46 7.06
C PRO A 122 9.43 3.04 8.13
N ALA A 123 9.56 1.72 8.33
CA ALA A 123 10.43 1.16 9.36
C ALA A 123 11.92 1.33 9.05
N GLU A 124 12.30 1.35 7.76
CA GLU A 124 13.69 1.44 7.31
C GLU A 124 13.91 2.72 6.51
N VAL A 125 14.89 3.52 6.93
CA VAL A 125 15.35 4.74 6.24
C VAL A 125 16.68 4.43 5.57
N LEU A 126 16.77 4.65 4.26
CA LEU A 126 17.97 4.41 3.46
C LEU A 126 18.92 5.60 3.51
N GLU A 127 18.39 6.82 3.42
CA GLU A 127 19.16 8.05 3.44
C GLU A 127 18.42 9.14 4.23
N GLY A 128 19.17 10.03 4.88
CA GLY A 128 18.62 11.14 5.65
C GLY A 128 17.99 10.73 6.97
N ARG A 129 17.07 11.56 7.47
CA ARG A 129 16.38 11.33 8.75
C ARG A 129 14.89 11.63 8.60
N PHE A 130 14.06 10.70 9.02
CA PHE A 130 12.59 10.87 8.91
C PHE A 130 12.07 11.95 9.87
N GLU A 131 12.75 12.19 10.99
CA GLU A 131 12.43 13.27 11.94
C GLU A 131 12.55 14.66 11.32
N ASP A 132 13.37 14.82 10.29
CA ASP A 132 13.56 16.07 9.56
C ASP A 132 12.33 16.45 8.71
N LEU A 133 11.33 15.58 8.62
CA LEU A 133 10.01 15.94 8.09
C LEU A 133 9.35 17.11 8.83
N ARG A 134 9.78 17.44 10.05
CA ARG A 134 9.29 18.60 10.79
C ARG A 134 9.83 19.93 10.25
N GLN A 135 10.93 19.92 9.49
CA GLN A 135 11.49 21.12 8.86
C GLN A 135 10.51 21.70 7.80
N PRO A 136 10.60 23.01 7.51
CA PRO A 136 9.79 23.62 6.44
C PRO A 136 10.00 22.92 5.10
N ASP A 137 8.89 22.74 4.36
CA ASP A 137 8.84 22.17 3.01
C ASP A 137 9.47 20.77 2.85
N ALA A 138 9.71 20.10 3.98
CA ALA A 138 10.33 18.79 4.01
C ALA A 138 9.38 17.68 3.56
N VAL A 139 9.90 16.77 2.74
CA VAL A 139 9.24 15.55 2.31
C VAL A 139 10.21 14.38 2.38
N ALA A 140 9.70 13.18 2.62
CA ALA A 140 10.46 11.95 2.44
C ALA A 140 9.89 11.16 1.26
N LEU A 141 10.73 10.46 0.55
CA LEU A 141 10.35 9.66 -0.60
C LEU A 141 10.53 8.17 -0.29
N ASP A 142 9.73 7.32 -0.92
CA ASP A 142 10.07 5.92 -0.98
C ASP A 142 11.11 5.66 -2.09
N GLN A 143 11.82 4.53 -2.00
CA GLN A 143 12.83 4.17 -3.00
C GLN A 143 12.25 4.06 -4.42
N TRP A 144 10.97 3.68 -4.54
CA TRP A 144 10.28 3.56 -5.82
C TRP A 144 9.98 4.93 -6.43
N ALA A 145 9.76 5.96 -5.58
CA ALA A 145 9.66 7.35 -6.03
C ALA A 145 10.99 7.82 -6.65
N VAL A 146 12.11 7.51 -6.00
CA VAL A 146 13.44 7.84 -6.53
C VAL A 146 13.64 7.22 -7.91
N GLU A 147 13.36 5.92 -8.06
CA GLU A 147 13.51 5.22 -9.35
C GLU A 147 12.61 5.81 -10.45
N ARG A 148 11.36 6.13 -10.10
CA ARG A 148 10.35 6.62 -11.07
C ARG A 148 10.53 8.09 -11.45
N MET A 149 11.12 8.89 -10.57
CA MET A 149 11.30 10.34 -10.75
C MET A 149 12.69 10.70 -11.30
N GLY A 150 13.38 9.80 -11.95
CA GLY A 150 14.65 10.05 -12.64
C GLY A 150 15.87 9.33 -12.06
N GLY A 151 15.68 8.50 -11.04
CA GLY A 151 16.73 7.69 -10.44
C GLY A 151 17.60 8.41 -9.40
N PRO A 152 18.55 7.70 -8.79
CA PRO A 152 19.37 8.21 -7.68
C PRO A 152 20.37 9.30 -8.09
N THR A 153 20.56 9.53 -9.37
CA THR A 153 21.39 10.64 -9.87
C THR A 153 20.63 11.97 -9.94
N VAL A 154 19.29 11.91 -9.96
CA VAL A 154 18.40 13.09 -10.06
C VAL A 154 17.77 13.40 -8.71
N ILE A 155 17.38 12.37 -7.98
CA ILE A 155 16.68 12.48 -6.71
C ILE A 155 17.58 11.96 -5.58
N THR A 156 18.01 12.87 -4.73
CA THR A 156 18.81 12.62 -3.53
C THR A 156 18.26 13.42 -2.35
N VAL A 157 18.75 13.16 -1.16
CA VAL A 157 18.48 14.05 -0.01
C VAL A 157 18.99 15.45 -0.32
N GLY A 158 18.12 16.46 -0.12
CA GLY A 158 18.36 17.86 -0.49
C GLY A 158 17.74 18.27 -1.82
N THR A 159 17.36 17.33 -2.70
CA THR A 159 16.67 17.67 -3.96
C THR A 159 15.39 18.43 -3.68
N VAL A 160 15.16 19.47 -4.50
CA VAL A 160 13.96 20.33 -4.43
C VAL A 160 13.14 20.12 -5.70
N PHE A 161 11.84 19.97 -5.53
CA PHE A 161 10.86 19.86 -6.60
C PHE A 161 9.55 20.53 -6.19
N GLU A 162 8.58 20.60 -7.07
CA GLU A 162 7.30 21.24 -6.80
C GLU A 162 6.18 20.20 -6.59
N LEU A 163 5.35 20.42 -5.58
CA LEU A 163 4.10 19.73 -5.34
C LEU A 163 2.95 20.73 -5.43
N ASN A 164 2.17 20.67 -6.51
CA ASN A 164 1.07 21.60 -6.72
C ASN A 164 1.49 23.06 -6.52
N ASP A 165 2.51 23.49 -7.28
CA ASP A 165 3.11 24.84 -7.31
C ASP A 165 3.73 25.31 -5.97
N LYS A 166 4.06 24.38 -5.08
CA LYS A 166 4.76 24.64 -3.81
C LYS A 166 6.02 23.82 -3.71
N LEU A 167 7.06 24.43 -3.15
CA LEU A 167 8.34 23.76 -2.96
C LEU A 167 8.22 22.58 -2.01
N ALA A 168 8.94 21.50 -2.35
CA ALA A 168 9.13 20.33 -1.53
C ALA A 168 10.61 19.95 -1.57
N ARG A 169 11.22 19.75 -0.39
CA ARG A 169 12.62 19.37 -0.23
C ARG A 169 12.72 17.96 0.32
N VAL A 170 13.45 17.10 -0.34
CA VAL A 170 13.71 15.73 0.10
C VAL A 170 14.63 15.76 1.33
N VAL A 171 14.18 15.20 2.45
CA VAL A 171 14.97 15.09 3.69
C VAL A 171 15.31 13.65 4.04
N ALA A 172 14.57 12.68 3.49
CA ALA A 172 14.84 11.28 3.71
C ALA A 172 14.36 10.43 2.52
N ILE A 173 15.00 9.29 2.32
CA ILE A 173 14.59 8.23 1.40
C ILE A 173 14.38 6.97 2.24
N ALA A 174 13.20 6.36 2.12
CA ALA A 174 12.80 5.20 2.90
C ALA A 174 12.62 3.96 2.02
N LYS A 175 12.84 2.80 2.62
CA LYS A 175 12.54 1.52 2.00
C LYS A 175 11.11 1.10 2.32
N THR A 176 10.34 0.82 1.28
CA THR A 176 8.94 0.39 1.38
C THR A 176 8.68 -0.80 0.46
N GLN A 177 7.60 -1.49 0.72
CA GLN A 177 7.06 -2.44 -0.25
C GLN A 177 6.43 -1.67 -1.41
N LYS A 178 6.56 -2.21 -2.62
CA LYS A 178 5.96 -1.64 -3.83
C LYS A 178 4.44 -1.63 -3.71
N THR A 179 3.82 -0.51 -4.09
CA THR A 179 2.36 -0.40 -4.10
C THR A 179 1.75 -1.05 -5.35
N PHE A 180 0.51 -1.50 -5.25
CA PHE A 180 -0.20 -2.14 -6.37
C PHE A 180 -0.28 -1.23 -7.61
N THR A 181 -0.56 0.03 -7.40
CA THR A 181 -0.65 1.04 -8.47
C THR A 181 0.71 1.46 -9.00
N ASN A 182 1.80 1.09 -8.31
CA ASN A 182 3.17 1.50 -8.64
C ASN A 182 3.34 3.03 -8.78
N ILE A 183 2.54 3.80 -8.04
CA ILE A 183 2.63 5.24 -7.97
C ILE A 183 3.64 5.61 -6.87
N PRO A 184 4.61 6.51 -7.13
CA PRO A 184 5.55 7.01 -6.14
C PRO A 184 4.86 7.52 -4.88
N VAL A 185 5.41 7.20 -3.69
CA VAL A 185 4.86 7.68 -2.42
C VAL A 185 5.75 8.77 -1.84
N VAL A 186 5.12 9.89 -1.51
CA VAL A 186 5.76 11.04 -0.88
C VAL A 186 5.16 11.23 0.52
N TYR A 187 5.99 11.18 1.54
CA TYR A 187 5.60 11.38 2.93
C TYR A 187 5.86 12.82 3.36
N THR A 188 4.98 13.38 4.16
CA THR A 188 5.15 14.68 4.81
C THR A 188 4.33 14.73 6.09
N THR A 189 4.30 15.88 6.80
CA THR A 189 3.39 16.03 7.94
C THR A 189 1.96 16.26 7.48
N TYR A 190 0.98 15.89 8.30
CA TYR A 190 -0.46 16.05 8.01
C TYR A 190 -0.83 17.48 7.63
N GLU A 191 -0.41 18.44 8.43
CA GLU A 191 -0.69 19.86 8.21
C GLU A 191 -0.06 20.37 6.91
N ARG A 192 1.13 19.87 6.57
CA ARG A 192 1.80 20.24 5.32
C ARG A 192 1.15 19.57 4.12
N ALA A 193 0.72 18.32 4.25
CA ALA A 193 -0.06 17.67 3.20
C ALA A 193 -1.29 18.50 2.82
N LEU A 194 -2.01 19.00 3.81
CA LEU A 194 -3.17 19.90 3.59
C LEU A 194 -2.79 21.24 2.92
N ARG A 195 -1.54 21.70 3.05
CA ARG A 195 -1.07 22.89 2.31
C ARG A 195 -0.80 22.61 0.85
N TYR A 196 -0.32 21.41 0.50
CA TYR A 196 -0.04 21.01 -0.88
C TYR A 196 -1.31 20.80 -1.71
N VAL A 197 -2.44 20.53 -1.08
CA VAL A 197 -3.69 20.24 -1.78
C VAL A 197 -4.62 21.45 -1.88
N PRO A 198 -5.48 21.51 -2.91
CA PRO A 198 -6.55 22.49 -2.99
C PRO A 198 -7.48 22.39 -1.76
N ARG A 199 -8.18 23.48 -1.45
CA ARG A 199 -9.05 23.58 -0.27
C ARG A 199 -10.12 22.49 -0.22
N GLU A 200 -10.67 22.14 -1.38
CA GLU A 200 -11.72 21.13 -1.55
C GLU A 200 -11.24 19.70 -1.22
N ARG A 201 -9.93 19.47 -1.26
CA ARG A 201 -9.30 18.19 -0.94
C ARG A 201 -8.62 18.15 0.43
N ARG A 202 -8.79 19.19 1.24
CA ARG A 202 -8.27 19.26 2.61
C ARG A 202 -9.16 18.49 3.56
N THR A 203 -9.13 17.19 3.45
CA THR A 203 -9.98 16.28 4.20
C THR A 203 -9.14 15.25 4.93
N LEU A 204 -9.64 14.77 6.05
CA LEU A 204 -9.08 13.62 6.75
C LEU A 204 -9.37 12.35 5.91
N SER A 205 -8.35 11.58 5.60
CA SER A 205 -8.54 10.35 4.82
C SER A 205 -8.81 9.15 5.72
N TYR A 206 -8.01 9.02 6.78
CA TYR A 206 -8.08 7.92 7.75
C TYR A 206 -7.73 8.43 9.14
N VAL A 207 -8.23 7.75 10.17
CA VAL A 207 -7.67 7.84 11.52
C VAL A 207 -6.94 6.54 11.78
N LEU A 208 -5.67 6.65 12.12
CA LEU A 208 -4.86 5.53 12.57
C LEU A 208 -4.93 5.44 14.08
N ALA A 209 -5.13 4.25 14.63
CA ALA A 209 -5.30 4.08 16.07
C ALA A 209 -4.62 2.81 16.58
N LYS A 210 -4.41 2.77 17.90
CA LYS A 210 -3.96 1.58 18.63
C LYS A 210 -4.84 1.40 19.87
N ALA A 211 -5.21 0.16 20.15
CA ALA A 211 -5.84 -0.20 21.41
C ALA A 211 -4.79 -0.30 22.52
N LYS A 212 -5.20 -0.01 23.76
CA LYS A 212 -4.38 -0.29 24.95
C LYS A 212 -4.13 -1.78 25.06
N ASP A 213 -2.96 -2.18 25.53
CA ASP A 213 -2.59 -3.59 25.69
C ASP A 213 -3.53 -4.34 26.64
N SER A 214 -4.22 -3.63 27.54
CA SER A 214 -5.23 -4.18 28.47
C SER A 214 -6.62 -4.36 27.87
N ALA A 215 -6.86 -3.93 26.62
CA ALA A 215 -8.17 -3.95 25.98
C ALA A 215 -8.16 -4.88 24.75
N PRO A 216 -9.13 -5.80 24.60
CA PRO A 216 -9.27 -6.63 23.41
C PRO A 216 -9.49 -5.74 22.18
N VAL A 217 -8.66 -5.93 21.14
CA VAL A 217 -8.67 -5.08 19.92
C VAL A 217 -10.04 -5.13 19.25
N ASP A 218 -10.68 -6.28 19.18
CA ASP A 218 -11.98 -6.44 18.52
C ASP A 218 -13.09 -5.66 19.23
N GLU A 219 -13.06 -5.62 20.57
CA GLU A 219 -14.01 -4.81 21.33
C GLU A 219 -13.80 -3.31 21.11
N VAL A 220 -12.53 -2.88 21.06
CA VAL A 220 -12.20 -1.47 20.76
C VAL A 220 -12.68 -1.09 19.37
N ILE A 221 -12.45 -1.93 18.38
CA ILE A 221 -12.94 -1.75 17.00
C ILE A 221 -14.48 -1.64 16.99
N GLN A 222 -15.18 -2.51 17.72
CA GLN A 222 -16.64 -2.46 17.76
C GLN A 222 -17.14 -1.17 18.44
N ARG A 223 -16.52 -0.75 19.55
CA ARG A 223 -16.83 0.55 20.19
C ARG A 223 -16.60 1.74 19.26
N ILE A 224 -15.50 1.71 18.46
CA ILE A 224 -15.25 2.75 17.47
C ILE A 224 -16.41 2.81 16.47
N ARG A 225 -16.85 1.68 15.94
CA ARG A 225 -17.98 1.61 15.00
C ARG A 225 -19.28 2.15 15.61
N ASP A 226 -19.60 1.71 16.81
CA ASP A 226 -20.85 2.05 17.49
C ASP A 226 -20.93 3.54 17.84
N HIS A 227 -19.80 4.12 18.30
CA HIS A 227 -19.78 5.53 18.72
C HIS A 227 -19.59 6.53 17.58
N THR A 228 -18.93 6.13 16.50
CA THR A 228 -18.61 7.03 15.39
C THR A 228 -19.49 6.82 14.16
N GLY A 229 -20.07 5.64 13.97
CA GLY A 229 -20.76 5.24 12.75
C GLY A 229 -19.81 4.98 11.57
N LEU A 230 -18.49 4.95 11.82
CA LEU A 230 -17.45 4.77 10.80
C LEU A 230 -17.03 3.29 10.65
N GLY A 231 -16.36 2.98 9.58
CA GLY A 231 -15.65 1.72 9.41
C GLY A 231 -14.40 1.71 10.32
N ALA A 232 -14.19 0.61 11.03
CA ALA A 232 -12.96 0.38 11.77
C ALA A 232 -12.50 -1.06 11.54
N PHE A 233 -11.21 -1.25 11.28
CA PHE A 233 -10.64 -2.54 10.89
C PHE A 233 -9.28 -2.72 11.53
N THR A 234 -8.90 -3.97 11.83
CA THR A 234 -7.49 -4.29 12.01
C THR A 234 -6.75 -4.14 10.68
N ALA A 235 -5.42 -3.97 10.71
CA ALA A 235 -4.60 -3.93 9.51
C ALA A 235 -4.85 -5.16 8.61
N ASP A 236 -4.88 -6.35 9.21
CA ASP A 236 -5.12 -7.60 8.49
C ASP A 236 -6.52 -7.65 7.87
N ALA A 237 -7.57 -7.31 8.64
CA ALA A 237 -8.93 -7.31 8.13
C ALA A 237 -9.11 -6.31 6.97
N PHE A 238 -8.46 -5.14 7.05
CA PHE A 238 -8.48 -4.15 5.98
C PHE A 238 -7.67 -4.60 4.76
N GLY A 239 -6.54 -5.28 4.99
CA GLY A 239 -5.76 -5.93 3.95
C GLY A 239 -6.59 -6.97 3.19
N TRP A 240 -7.24 -7.89 3.88
CA TRP A 240 -8.10 -8.90 3.26
C TRP A 240 -9.31 -8.29 2.53
N LYS A 241 -9.90 -7.22 3.07
CA LYS A 241 -10.96 -6.47 2.39
C LYS A 241 -10.46 -5.89 1.06
N THR A 242 -9.26 -5.31 1.07
CA THR A 242 -8.61 -4.76 -0.15
C THR A 242 -8.33 -5.85 -1.18
N ILE A 243 -7.75 -6.98 -0.75
CA ILE A 243 -7.51 -8.15 -1.61
C ILE A 243 -8.83 -8.64 -2.22
N GLY A 244 -9.87 -8.79 -1.40
CA GLY A 244 -11.19 -9.22 -1.87
C GLY A 244 -11.78 -8.29 -2.93
N TRP A 245 -11.59 -6.99 -2.78
CA TRP A 245 -12.00 -6.00 -3.78
C TRP A 245 -11.21 -6.16 -5.09
N VAL A 246 -9.88 -6.28 -4.99
CA VAL A 246 -9.00 -6.47 -6.16
C VAL A 246 -9.41 -7.72 -6.94
N LEU A 247 -9.64 -8.84 -6.24
CA LEU A 247 -10.05 -10.10 -6.89
C LEU A 247 -11.39 -10.00 -7.61
N LYS A 248 -12.34 -9.24 -7.05
CA LYS A 248 -13.69 -9.09 -7.63
C LYS A 248 -13.76 -8.07 -8.76
N ASN A 249 -12.96 -7.01 -8.67
CA ASN A 249 -13.09 -5.84 -9.56
C ASN A 249 -11.98 -5.74 -10.61
N THR A 250 -10.95 -6.61 -10.52
CA THR A 250 -9.92 -6.73 -11.54
C THR A 250 -9.99 -8.12 -12.18
N GLY A 251 -9.56 -8.26 -13.41
CA GLY A 251 -9.50 -9.56 -14.09
C GLY A 251 -8.49 -10.57 -13.53
N ILE A 252 -7.76 -10.21 -12.44
CA ILE A 252 -6.67 -11.01 -11.88
C ILE A 252 -7.18 -12.37 -11.37
N GLY A 253 -8.30 -12.38 -10.64
CA GLY A 253 -8.89 -13.62 -10.12
C GLY A 253 -9.36 -14.57 -11.22
N ILE A 254 -9.98 -14.03 -12.28
CA ILE A 254 -10.45 -14.80 -13.43
C ILE A 254 -9.26 -15.35 -14.21
N ASN A 255 -8.26 -14.52 -14.49
CA ASN A 255 -7.06 -14.92 -15.22
C ASN A 255 -6.29 -16.04 -14.51
N PHE A 256 -6.12 -15.92 -13.19
CA PHE A 256 -5.49 -16.97 -12.39
C PHE A 256 -6.31 -18.27 -12.40
N GLY A 257 -7.63 -18.19 -12.19
CA GLY A 257 -8.51 -19.35 -12.20
C GLY A 257 -8.52 -20.07 -13.54
N THR A 258 -8.59 -19.34 -14.66
CA THR A 258 -8.54 -19.93 -16.01
C THR A 258 -7.21 -20.59 -16.32
N THR A 259 -6.09 -20.00 -15.89
CA THR A 259 -4.76 -20.61 -16.11
C THR A 259 -4.60 -21.92 -15.35
N ILE A 260 -5.11 -22.00 -14.11
CA ILE A 260 -5.13 -23.27 -13.36
C ILE A 260 -5.98 -24.31 -14.07
N LEU A 261 -7.20 -23.94 -14.49
CA LEU A 261 -8.11 -24.88 -15.18
C LEU A 261 -7.54 -25.40 -16.49
N LEU A 262 -6.80 -24.58 -17.24
CA LEU A 262 -6.20 -24.98 -18.51
C LEU A 262 -4.88 -25.73 -18.31
N GLY A 263 -4.24 -25.60 -17.12
CA GLY A 263 -3.01 -26.31 -16.79
C GLY A 263 -3.22 -27.73 -16.25
N PHE A 264 -4.45 -28.06 -15.87
CA PHE A 264 -4.89 -29.41 -15.48
C PHE A 264 -5.51 -30.14 -16.66
#